data_c34a5d3b0b124c76a43c4d2f604a5ab6
#
_entry.id   c34a5d3b0b124c76a43c4d2f604a5ab6
#
_cell.length_a   1.000
_cell.length_b   1.000
_cell.length_c   1.000
_cell.angle_alpha   90.00
_cell.angle_beta   90.00
_cell.angle_gamma   90.00
#
_symmetry.space_group_name_H-M   'P 1'
#
loop_
_entity.id
_entity.type
_entity.pdbx_description
1 polymer ?
#
loop_
_entity_poly.entity_id
_entity_poly.type
_entity_poly.pdbx_seq_one_letter_code
_entity_poly.pdbx_strand_id
1 'polypeptide(L)'
;MKITRYKKVQKYMKFYYNNYGFHQPYQILVDGTFCFSAFKEQINIREQIPKYLNSQVKLLTTRCIIVETEKIAKKAHGALTILKQYGIHECDHKEPISGAKCILSMIGKRNEKHYILASQDRDLQEALRTRAGIPLLYFHNKSPTLDKPSRASYDNAGQSLQTNNIFISETQNKTLKSMKKALGVAEKVENVKIPPKKKKTHNPNPLSCKKKKKKPGQQVVAKKDPGTACGKVRKRNKNKLPKHVQKQ
;
A
#
# COMPACT_ATOMS: atom_id res chain seq x y z
N MET A 1 5.86 -15.60 1.53
CA MET A 1 5.42 -14.20 1.27
C MET A 1 6.31 -13.58 0.20
N LYS A 2 5.75 -12.88 -0.80
CA LYS A 2 6.59 -12.26 -1.84
C LYS A 2 7.42 -11.12 -1.23
N ILE A 3 8.73 -11.11 -1.44
CA ILE A 3 9.71 -10.14 -0.92
C ILE A 3 9.28 -8.68 -1.13
N THR A 4 8.68 -8.37 -2.29
CA THR A 4 8.19 -7.03 -2.63
C THR A 4 7.07 -6.54 -1.71
N ARG A 5 6.20 -7.44 -1.25
CA ARG A 5 5.08 -7.13 -0.35
C ARG A 5 5.60 -6.79 1.06
N TYR A 6 6.53 -7.59 1.56
CA TYR A 6 7.19 -7.34 2.84
C TYR A 6 7.92 -5.98 2.85
N LYS A 7 8.70 -5.67 1.81
CA LYS A 7 9.39 -4.37 1.69
C LYS A 7 8.41 -3.19 1.73
N LYS A 8 7.23 -3.32 1.11
CA LYS A 8 6.19 -2.27 1.16
C LYS A 8 5.65 -2.06 2.58
N VAL A 9 5.34 -3.14 3.29
CA VAL A 9 4.86 -3.09 4.67
C VAL A 9 5.88 -2.37 5.57
N GLN A 10 7.13 -2.80 5.51
CA GLN A 10 8.22 -2.18 6.29
C GLN A 10 8.39 -0.69 5.96
N LYS A 11 8.29 -0.32 4.68
CA LYS A 11 8.34 1.08 4.25
C LYS A 11 7.21 1.91 4.87
N TYR A 12 5.97 1.38 4.88
CA TYR A 12 4.82 2.08 5.43
C TYR A 12 4.88 2.17 6.95
N MET A 13 5.25 1.09 7.64
CA MET A 13 5.41 1.11 9.09
C MET A 13 6.53 2.05 9.53
N LYS A 14 7.67 2.08 8.80
CA LYS A 14 8.75 3.03 9.05
C LYS A 14 8.29 4.49 8.86
N PHE A 15 7.42 4.76 7.88
CA PHE A 15 6.82 6.09 7.71
C PHE A 15 6.00 6.49 8.94
N TYR A 16 5.13 5.59 9.45
CA TYR A 16 4.33 5.86 10.64
C TYR A 16 5.18 5.96 11.92
N TYR A 17 6.21 5.16 12.04
CA TYR A 17 7.17 5.25 13.13
C TYR A 17 7.84 6.63 13.17
N ASN A 18 8.40 7.07 12.04
CA ASN A 18 9.17 8.32 12.00
C ASN A 18 8.33 9.59 12.15
N ASN A 19 7.08 9.60 11.61
CA ASN A 19 6.27 10.83 11.55
C ASN A 19 5.14 10.87 12.57
N TYR A 20 4.73 9.73 13.11
CA TYR A 20 3.57 9.62 13.99
C TYR A 20 3.86 8.88 15.30
N GLY A 21 5.10 8.49 15.57
CA GLY A 21 5.49 7.87 16.84
C GLY A 21 4.97 6.46 17.08
N PHE A 22 4.61 5.72 16.04
CA PHE A 22 4.19 4.32 16.18
C PHE A 22 5.35 3.45 16.67
N HIS A 23 5.15 2.71 17.75
CA HIS A 23 6.15 1.84 18.34
C HIS A 23 5.56 0.45 18.67
N GLN A 24 6.42 -0.54 18.84
CA GLN A 24 6.02 -1.88 19.22
C GLN A 24 5.81 -1.97 20.75
N PRO A 25 4.85 -2.81 21.21
CA PRO A 25 3.92 -3.62 20.42
C PRO A 25 2.84 -2.78 19.76
N TYR A 26 2.57 -3.01 18.45
CA TYR A 26 1.55 -2.26 17.72
C TYR A 26 0.15 -2.59 18.23
N GLN A 27 -0.63 -1.58 18.53
CA GLN A 27 -2.01 -1.72 18.97
C GLN A 27 -2.93 -1.78 17.74
N ILE A 28 -3.58 -2.93 17.54
CA ILE A 28 -4.46 -3.15 16.40
C ILE A 28 -5.89 -3.21 16.89
N LEU A 29 -6.68 -2.21 16.53
CA LEU A 29 -8.12 -2.17 16.80
C LEU A 29 -8.85 -3.00 15.74
N VAL A 30 -9.45 -4.10 16.17
CA VAL A 30 -10.06 -5.09 15.27
C VAL A 30 -11.57 -4.91 15.26
N ASP A 31 -12.11 -4.76 14.07
CA ASP A 31 -13.55 -4.62 13.83
C ASP A 31 -14.23 -5.98 13.56
N GLY A 32 -15.55 -6.05 13.78
CA GLY A 32 -16.36 -7.23 13.52
C GLY A 32 -16.35 -7.68 12.06
N THR A 33 -16.34 -6.75 11.11
CA THR A 33 -16.27 -7.03 9.67
C THR A 33 -14.97 -7.70 9.27
N PHE A 34 -13.85 -7.33 9.91
CA PHE A 34 -12.55 -7.94 9.70
C PHE A 34 -12.52 -9.38 10.21
N CYS A 35 -13.07 -9.63 11.41
CA CYS A 35 -13.17 -10.97 11.96
C CYS A 35 -14.11 -11.87 11.12
N PHE A 36 -15.20 -11.31 10.61
CA PHE A 36 -16.10 -12.03 9.72
C PHE A 36 -15.41 -12.48 8.42
N SER A 37 -14.63 -11.58 7.80
CA SER A 37 -13.82 -11.93 6.62
C SER A 37 -12.77 -12.98 6.94
N ALA A 38 -12.08 -12.87 8.08
CA ALA A 38 -11.10 -13.83 8.50
C ALA A 38 -11.70 -15.23 8.74
N PHE A 39 -12.86 -15.27 9.39
CA PHE A 39 -13.60 -16.51 9.60
C PHE A 39 -14.02 -17.16 8.26
N LYS A 40 -14.61 -16.39 7.36
CA LYS A 40 -15.02 -16.85 6.03
C LYS A 40 -13.84 -17.43 5.22
N GLU A 41 -12.70 -16.81 5.29
CA GLU A 41 -11.49 -17.20 4.55
C GLU A 41 -10.58 -18.16 5.34
N GLN A 42 -11.01 -18.60 6.54
CA GLN A 42 -10.28 -19.51 7.45
C GLN A 42 -8.87 -19.00 7.79
N ILE A 43 -8.75 -17.69 8.06
CA ILE A 43 -7.49 -17.02 8.37
C ILE A 43 -7.32 -16.87 9.87
N ASN A 44 -6.22 -17.36 10.42
CA ASN A 44 -5.86 -17.13 11.82
C ASN A 44 -5.22 -15.73 11.97
N ILE A 45 -6.02 -14.77 12.45
CA ILE A 45 -5.60 -13.37 12.65
C ILE A 45 -4.41 -13.28 13.60
N ARG A 46 -4.44 -14.04 14.71
CA ARG A 46 -3.44 -14.01 15.78
C ARG A 46 -2.04 -14.42 15.31
N GLU A 47 -1.96 -15.29 14.31
CA GLU A 47 -0.70 -15.72 13.72
C GLU A 47 -0.30 -14.91 12.48
N GLN A 48 -1.28 -14.62 11.64
CA GLN A 48 -1.02 -14.01 10.33
C GLN A 48 -0.58 -12.55 10.43
N ILE A 49 -1.17 -11.77 11.35
CA ILE A 49 -0.87 -10.34 11.46
C ILE A 49 0.55 -10.09 12.00
N PRO A 50 1.02 -10.74 13.11
CA PRO A 50 2.40 -10.56 13.56
C PRO A 50 3.42 -10.98 12.49
N LYS A 51 3.18 -12.11 11.80
CA LYS A 51 4.03 -12.56 10.69
C LYS A 51 4.04 -11.56 9.53
N TYR A 52 2.89 -10.94 9.23
CA TYR A 52 2.76 -9.95 8.15
C TYR A 52 3.47 -8.65 8.47
N LEU A 53 3.33 -8.13 9.68
CA LEU A 53 3.98 -6.90 10.13
C LEU A 53 5.43 -7.13 10.55
N ASN A 54 5.84 -8.38 10.79
CA ASN A 54 7.13 -8.79 11.38
C ASN A 54 7.42 -8.05 12.70
N SER A 55 6.42 -8.01 13.57
CA SER A 55 6.47 -7.21 14.78
C SER A 55 5.51 -7.76 15.82
N GLN A 56 5.76 -7.44 17.09
CA GLN A 56 4.83 -7.73 18.17
C GLN A 56 3.57 -6.87 18.01
N VAL A 57 2.41 -7.48 18.20
CA VAL A 57 1.11 -6.82 18.08
C VAL A 57 0.22 -7.12 19.28
N LYS A 58 -0.61 -6.16 19.66
CA LYS A 58 -1.67 -6.29 20.65
C LYS A 58 -3.01 -6.13 19.93
N LEU A 59 -3.77 -7.22 19.82
CA LEU A 59 -5.10 -7.22 19.20
C LEU A 59 -6.12 -6.75 20.24
N LEU A 60 -6.86 -5.70 19.90
CA LEU A 60 -7.82 -5.03 20.75
C LEU A 60 -9.18 -4.94 20.04
N THR A 61 -10.24 -4.97 20.81
CA THR A 61 -11.60 -4.66 20.33
C THR A 61 -12.32 -3.79 21.38
N THR A 62 -13.53 -3.34 21.09
CA THR A 62 -14.32 -2.55 22.03
C THR A 62 -15.63 -3.25 22.38
N ARG A 63 -16.21 -2.89 23.52
CA ARG A 63 -17.53 -3.38 23.94
C ARG A 63 -18.61 -3.10 22.88
N CYS A 64 -18.58 -1.92 22.26
CA CYS A 64 -19.53 -1.54 21.21
C CYS A 64 -19.48 -2.50 20.00
N ILE A 65 -18.27 -2.85 19.53
CA ILE A 65 -18.07 -3.79 18.43
C ILE A 65 -18.58 -5.19 18.78
N ILE A 66 -18.32 -5.65 20.00
CA ILE A 66 -18.80 -6.96 20.46
C ILE A 66 -20.33 -7.00 20.46
N VAL A 67 -21.00 -6.00 21.06
CA VAL A 67 -22.46 -5.93 21.14
C VAL A 67 -23.09 -5.81 19.76
N GLU A 68 -22.50 -5.03 18.84
CA GLU A 68 -22.97 -4.95 17.46
C GLU A 68 -22.87 -6.30 16.75
N THR A 69 -21.73 -6.99 16.92
CA THR A 69 -21.52 -8.34 16.33
C THR A 69 -22.47 -9.36 16.95
N GLU A 70 -22.80 -9.25 18.25
CA GLU A 70 -23.80 -10.12 18.91
C GLU A 70 -25.20 -9.92 18.34
N LYS A 71 -25.61 -8.72 18.02
CA LYS A 71 -26.90 -8.44 17.37
C LYS A 71 -27.04 -9.12 16.01
N ILE A 72 -25.91 -9.33 15.32
CA ILE A 72 -25.86 -9.97 14.00
C ILE A 72 -25.49 -11.48 14.13
N ALA A 73 -25.39 -12.01 15.34
CA ALA A 73 -24.78 -13.30 15.67
C ALA A 73 -25.32 -14.51 14.89
N LYS A 74 -26.56 -14.51 14.41
CA LYS A 74 -27.11 -15.60 13.58
C LYS A 74 -26.26 -15.87 12.33
N LYS A 75 -25.61 -14.83 11.77
CA LYS A 75 -24.72 -14.92 10.58
C LYS A 75 -23.24 -14.78 10.92
N ALA A 76 -22.90 -14.26 12.09
CA ALA A 76 -21.54 -13.85 12.46
C ALA A 76 -21.00 -14.54 13.72
N HIS A 77 -21.56 -15.68 14.12
CA HIS A 77 -21.17 -16.42 15.34
C HIS A 77 -19.66 -16.70 15.41
N GLY A 78 -19.06 -17.14 14.31
CA GLY A 78 -17.62 -17.40 14.24
C GLY A 78 -16.77 -16.11 14.43
N ALA A 79 -17.22 -14.99 13.88
CA ALA A 79 -16.56 -13.70 14.07
C ALA A 79 -16.63 -13.25 15.53
N LEU A 80 -17.76 -13.43 16.19
CA LEU A 80 -17.94 -13.11 17.60
C LEU A 80 -17.01 -13.94 18.49
N THR A 81 -16.89 -15.24 18.22
CA THR A 81 -15.96 -16.13 18.95
C THR A 81 -14.52 -15.67 18.82
N ILE A 82 -14.10 -15.18 17.63
CA ILE A 82 -12.78 -14.64 17.40
C ILE A 82 -12.60 -13.32 18.15
N LEU A 83 -13.58 -12.40 18.09
CA LEU A 83 -13.52 -11.09 18.77
C LEU A 83 -13.38 -11.23 20.28
N LYS A 84 -14.13 -12.15 20.90
CA LYS A 84 -14.08 -12.37 22.35
C LYS A 84 -12.72 -12.87 22.88
N GLN A 85 -11.84 -13.31 21.98
CA GLN A 85 -10.47 -13.72 22.35
C GLN A 85 -9.50 -12.54 22.44
N TYR A 86 -9.88 -11.34 22.00
CA TYR A 86 -9.01 -10.16 21.99
C TYR A 86 -9.20 -9.34 23.25
N GLY A 87 -8.20 -8.51 23.56
CA GLY A 87 -8.29 -7.58 24.67
C GLY A 87 -9.40 -6.57 24.45
N ILE A 88 -10.26 -6.41 25.43
CA ILE A 88 -11.31 -5.39 25.37
C ILE A 88 -10.67 -4.07 25.80
N HIS A 89 -10.77 -3.07 24.91
CA HIS A 89 -10.37 -1.71 25.22
C HIS A 89 -11.61 -0.90 25.58
N GLU A 90 -11.54 -0.24 26.74
CA GLU A 90 -12.65 0.57 27.21
C GLU A 90 -12.87 1.77 26.28
N CYS A 91 -14.11 1.96 25.88
CA CYS A 91 -14.59 3.12 25.17
C CYS A 91 -15.47 3.97 26.10
N ASP A 92 -15.41 5.27 25.97
CA ASP A 92 -16.11 6.23 26.84
C ASP A 92 -17.64 6.28 26.65
N HIS A 93 -18.21 5.27 25.94
CA HIS A 93 -19.64 5.21 25.64
C HIS A 93 -20.39 4.49 26.76
N LYS A 94 -21.32 5.21 27.41
CA LYS A 94 -22.22 4.64 28.45
C LYS A 94 -23.11 3.55 27.83
N GLU A 95 -23.69 3.86 26.66
CA GLU A 95 -24.51 2.93 25.90
C GLU A 95 -23.77 2.46 24.64
N PRO A 96 -23.89 1.17 24.26
CA PRO A 96 -23.25 0.64 23.08
C PRO A 96 -23.79 1.32 21.80
N ILE A 97 -22.87 1.95 21.06
CA ILE A 97 -23.13 2.57 19.77
C ILE A 97 -22.62 1.68 18.64
N SER A 98 -22.87 2.08 17.38
CA SER A 98 -22.33 1.40 16.22
C SER A 98 -20.80 1.31 16.27
N GLY A 99 -20.25 0.14 15.90
CA GLY A 99 -18.81 -0.11 15.89
C GLY A 99 -18.03 0.93 15.10
N ALA A 100 -18.53 1.32 13.92
CA ALA A 100 -17.90 2.36 13.11
C ALA A 100 -17.81 3.70 13.84
N LYS A 101 -18.88 4.15 14.50
CA LYS A 101 -18.89 5.38 15.31
C LYS A 101 -17.97 5.27 16.52
N CYS A 102 -17.95 4.11 17.18
CA CYS A 102 -17.06 3.85 18.30
C CYS A 102 -15.59 3.93 17.86
N ILE A 103 -15.23 3.29 16.77
CA ILE A 103 -13.87 3.33 16.21
C ILE A 103 -13.46 4.77 15.86
N LEU A 104 -14.35 5.53 15.21
CA LEU A 104 -14.09 6.93 14.86
C LEU A 104 -13.87 7.81 16.09
N SER A 105 -14.60 7.56 17.19
CA SER A 105 -14.42 8.23 18.48
C SER A 105 -13.10 7.84 19.13
N MET A 106 -12.78 6.54 19.17
CA MET A 106 -11.55 6.02 19.79
C MET A 106 -10.27 6.51 19.10
N ILE A 107 -10.28 6.55 17.78
CA ILE A 107 -9.14 7.03 16.99
C ILE A 107 -9.01 8.56 17.07
N GLY A 108 -10.14 9.27 17.16
CA GLY A 108 -10.15 10.72 17.19
C GLY A 108 -9.63 11.37 15.92
N LYS A 109 -9.18 12.62 16.03
CA LYS A 109 -8.66 13.39 14.89
C LYS A 109 -7.19 13.09 14.58
N ARG A 110 -6.38 12.80 15.60
CA ARG A 110 -4.90 12.68 15.50
C ARG A 110 -4.35 11.30 15.82
N ASN A 111 -5.23 10.34 16.17
CA ASN A 111 -4.81 8.99 16.54
C ASN A 111 -3.69 8.97 17.61
N GLU A 112 -3.88 9.70 18.70
CA GLU A 112 -2.86 9.86 19.76
C GLU A 112 -2.47 8.55 20.43
N LYS A 113 -3.37 7.58 20.46
CA LYS A 113 -3.10 6.23 20.99
C LYS A 113 -2.43 5.29 19.99
N HIS A 114 -2.09 5.78 18.79
CA HIS A 114 -1.37 5.04 17.74
C HIS A 114 -2.03 3.71 17.33
N TYR A 115 -3.35 3.71 17.17
CA TYR A 115 -4.07 2.53 16.70
C TYR A 115 -3.84 2.27 15.23
N ILE A 116 -3.64 0.98 14.90
CA ILE A 116 -3.79 0.45 13.54
C ILE A 116 -5.21 -0.08 13.46
N LEU A 117 -6.01 0.36 12.50
CA LEU A 117 -7.35 -0.16 12.32
C LEU A 117 -7.35 -1.38 11.40
N ALA A 118 -7.95 -2.48 11.85
CA ALA A 118 -8.25 -3.65 11.04
C ALA A 118 -9.76 -3.74 10.80
N SER A 119 -10.21 -3.31 9.62
CA SER A 119 -11.63 -3.33 9.22
C SER A 119 -11.79 -3.66 7.74
N GLN A 120 -12.91 -4.26 7.39
CA GLN A 120 -13.33 -4.54 6.00
C GLN A 120 -14.44 -3.60 5.53
N ASP A 121 -14.91 -2.72 6.40
CA ASP A 121 -15.89 -1.68 6.08
C ASP A 121 -15.24 -0.58 5.23
N ARG A 122 -15.75 -0.42 4.01
CA ARG A 122 -15.22 0.56 3.04
C ARG A 122 -15.53 2.01 3.46
N ASP A 123 -16.73 2.25 3.95
CA ASP A 123 -17.17 3.59 4.33
C ASP A 123 -16.34 4.10 5.51
N LEU A 124 -16.08 3.23 6.49
CA LEU A 124 -15.20 3.53 7.61
C LEU A 124 -13.75 3.76 7.15
N GLN A 125 -13.24 2.95 6.24
CA GLN A 125 -11.90 3.12 5.68
C GLN A 125 -11.76 4.45 4.93
N GLU A 126 -12.75 4.83 4.11
CA GLU A 126 -12.74 6.10 3.37
C GLU A 126 -12.79 7.30 4.32
N ALA A 127 -13.65 7.27 5.34
CA ALA A 127 -13.70 8.29 6.37
C ALA A 127 -12.36 8.47 7.08
N LEU A 128 -11.64 7.38 7.34
CA LEU A 128 -10.34 7.44 8.01
C LEU A 128 -9.18 7.80 7.10
N ARG A 129 -9.28 7.55 5.78
CA ARG A 129 -8.26 8.02 4.80
C ARG A 129 -8.18 9.54 4.71
N THR A 130 -9.25 10.25 5.07
CA THR A 130 -9.24 11.72 5.14
C THR A 130 -8.46 12.25 6.32
N ARG A 131 -8.22 11.43 7.35
CA ARG A 131 -7.48 11.78 8.57
C ARG A 131 -6.02 11.38 8.44
N ALA A 132 -5.13 12.13 9.11
CA ALA A 132 -3.70 11.86 9.11
C ALA A 132 -3.31 10.84 10.19
N GLY A 133 -2.28 10.04 9.93
CA GLY A 133 -1.67 9.18 10.93
C GLY A 133 -2.45 7.91 11.28
N ILE A 134 -3.29 7.39 10.39
CA ILE A 134 -4.08 6.19 10.65
C ILE A 134 -3.70 5.08 9.67
N PRO A 135 -2.94 4.05 10.10
CA PRO A 135 -2.69 2.87 9.30
C PRO A 135 -3.94 1.99 9.21
N LEU A 136 -4.30 1.58 8.00
CA LEU A 136 -5.44 0.73 7.71
C LEU A 136 -4.99 -0.67 7.29
N LEU A 137 -5.56 -1.70 7.91
CA LEU A 137 -5.32 -3.09 7.61
C LEU A 137 -6.62 -3.75 7.14
N TYR A 138 -6.59 -4.44 6.03
CA TYR A 138 -7.73 -5.17 5.47
C TYR A 138 -7.28 -6.46 4.78
N PHE A 139 -8.21 -7.36 4.48
CA PHE A 139 -7.93 -8.54 3.69
C PHE A 139 -8.13 -8.28 2.20
N HIS A 140 -7.14 -8.65 1.42
CA HIS A 140 -7.22 -8.70 -0.02
C HIS A 140 -6.74 -10.06 -0.51
N ASN A 141 -7.58 -10.78 -1.26
CA ASN A 141 -7.27 -12.13 -1.76
C ASN A 141 -6.67 -13.04 -0.67
N LYS A 142 -7.40 -13.26 0.42
CA LYS A 142 -7.03 -14.12 1.56
C LYS A 142 -5.73 -13.71 2.27
N SER A 143 -5.29 -12.50 2.10
CA SER A 143 -4.04 -12.04 2.69
C SER A 143 -4.21 -10.70 3.38
N PRO A 144 -3.67 -10.51 4.60
CA PRO A 144 -3.65 -9.21 5.24
C PRO A 144 -2.88 -8.21 4.37
N THR A 145 -3.42 -7.02 4.23
CA THR A 145 -2.83 -5.95 3.41
C THR A 145 -2.90 -4.66 4.19
N LEU A 146 -1.73 -4.04 4.39
CA LEU A 146 -1.61 -2.70 4.95
C LEU A 146 -1.76 -1.68 3.82
N ASP A 147 -2.68 -0.75 3.99
CA ASP A 147 -2.87 0.33 3.03
C ASP A 147 -1.66 1.26 2.99
N LYS A 148 -1.46 1.92 1.87
CA LYS A 148 -0.47 2.99 1.77
C LYS A 148 -0.87 4.14 2.67
N PRO A 149 0.08 4.89 3.28
CA PRO A 149 -0.27 6.08 4.02
C PRO A 149 -1.14 7.02 3.18
N SER A 150 -2.19 7.58 3.79
CA SER A 150 -3.11 8.47 3.10
C SER A 150 -2.42 9.76 2.65
N ARG A 151 -3.00 10.46 1.68
CA ARG A 151 -2.50 11.77 1.25
C ARG A 151 -2.46 12.74 2.41
N ALA A 152 -3.50 12.77 3.23
CA ALA A 152 -3.54 13.57 4.45
C ALA A 152 -2.37 13.27 5.39
N SER A 153 -1.95 11.99 5.50
CA SER A 153 -0.78 11.61 6.30
C SER A 153 0.53 12.15 5.72
N TYR A 154 0.70 12.12 4.41
CA TYR A 154 1.91 12.69 3.79
C TYR A 154 1.95 14.21 3.89
N ASP A 155 0.83 14.88 3.65
CA ASP A 155 0.72 16.34 3.72
C ASP A 155 1.00 16.85 5.15
N ASN A 156 0.43 16.18 6.16
CA ASN A 156 0.68 16.50 7.57
C ASN A 156 2.14 16.27 7.97
N ALA A 157 2.74 15.15 7.57
CA ALA A 157 4.15 14.87 7.83
C ALA A 157 5.07 15.91 7.15
N GLY A 158 4.74 16.34 5.92
CA GLY A 158 5.46 17.40 5.21
C GLY A 158 5.39 18.74 5.92
N GLN A 159 4.21 19.12 6.43
CA GLN A 159 4.04 20.35 7.21
C GLN A 159 4.84 20.32 8.52
N SER A 160 4.83 19.19 9.23
CA SER A 160 5.62 19.02 10.46
C SER A 160 7.11 19.19 10.23
N LEU A 161 7.63 18.70 9.10
CA LEU A 161 9.04 18.90 8.73
C LEU A 161 9.36 20.36 8.41
N GLN A 162 8.43 21.06 7.77
CA GLN A 162 8.62 22.49 7.46
C GLN A 162 8.58 23.35 8.73
N THR A 163 7.65 23.08 9.64
CA THR A 163 7.58 23.80 10.93
C THR A 163 8.78 23.51 11.81
N ASN A 164 9.29 22.28 11.84
CA ASN A 164 10.49 21.95 12.61
C ASN A 164 11.77 22.57 12.02
N ASN A 165 11.82 22.82 10.72
CA ASN A 165 12.93 23.56 10.09
C ASN A 165 12.95 25.07 10.46
N ILE A 166 11.85 25.62 10.95
CA ILE A 166 11.78 26.98 11.44
C ILE A 166 12.53 27.15 12.78
N PHE A 167 12.82 26.06 13.50
CA PHE A 167 13.59 26.08 14.75
C PHE A 167 15.11 26.05 14.58
N ILE A 168 15.64 26.13 13.35
CA ILE A 168 17.04 26.52 13.18
C ILE A 168 17.15 27.97 13.62
N SER A 169 17.77 28.21 14.78
CA SER A 169 17.89 29.56 15.30
C SER A 169 18.53 30.47 14.27
N GLU A 170 18.16 31.75 14.26
CA GLU A 170 18.78 32.71 13.33
C GLU A 170 20.32 32.76 13.47
N THR A 171 20.83 32.50 14.66
CA THR A 171 22.25 32.35 14.93
C THR A 171 22.86 31.16 14.20
N GLN A 172 22.24 30.00 14.21
CA GLN A 172 22.66 28.80 13.47
C GLN A 172 22.61 29.02 11.95
N ASN A 173 21.59 29.71 11.45
CA ASN A 173 21.51 30.08 10.04
C ASN A 173 22.61 31.03 9.62
N LYS A 174 22.93 32.04 10.46
CA LYS A 174 24.05 32.95 10.22
C LYS A 174 25.39 32.20 10.21
N THR A 175 25.59 31.28 11.16
CA THR A 175 26.80 30.46 11.23
C THR A 175 26.94 29.53 10.02
N LEU A 176 25.84 28.89 9.60
CA LEU A 176 25.82 28.05 8.38
C LEU A 176 26.11 28.86 7.11
N LYS A 177 25.56 30.06 7.00
CA LYS A 177 25.85 30.97 5.87
C LYS A 177 27.30 31.42 5.87
N SER A 178 27.89 31.76 7.03
CA SER A 178 29.29 32.13 7.13
C SER A 178 30.22 30.95 6.80
N MET A 179 29.92 29.75 7.26
CA MET A 179 30.67 28.53 6.92
C MET A 179 30.57 28.18 5.43
N LYS A 180 29.40 28.28 4.82
CA LYS A 180 29.23 28.10 3.37
C LYS A 180 30.06 29.10 2.57
N LYS A 181 30.07 30.36 3.01
CA LYS A 181 30.88 31.43 2.39
C LYS A 181 32.38 31.15 2.54
N ALA A 182 32.82 30.68 3.70
CA ALA A 182 34.22 30.32 3.96
C ALA A 182 34.68 29.10 3.14
N LEU A 183 33.77 28.14 2.87
CA LEU A 183 34.04 26.97 2.04
C LEU A 183 33.89 27.21 0.54
N GLY A 184 33.66 28.46 0.11
CA GLY A 184 33.55 28.82 -1.32
C GLY A 184 32.31 28.20 -2.02
N VAL A 185 31.36 27.70 -1.27
CA VAL A 185 30.09 27.21 -1.81
C VAL A 185 29.21 28.43 -2.07
N ALA A 186 29.34 29.03 -3.26
CA ALA A 186 28.48 30.11 -3.69
C ALA A 186 27.01 29.63 -3.70
N GLU A 187 26.15 30.34 -2.97
CA GLU A 187 24.70 30.17 -3.13
C GLU A 187 24.36 30.67 -4.53
N LYS A 188 24.26 29.74 -5.47
CA LYS A 188 23.49 30.00 -6.69
C LYS A 188 22.04 30.15 -6.30
N VAL A 189 21.60 31.38 -6.12
CA VAL A 189 20.18 31.74 -6.17
C VAL A 189 19.79 31.59 -7.63
N GLU A 190 19.61 30.36 -8.05
CA GLU A 190 18.93 30.10 -9.30
C GLU A 190 17.46 29.97 -8.98
N ASN A 191 16.69 30.98 -9.38
CA ASN A 191 15.31 30.78 -9.81
C ASN A 191 15.34 29.80 -10.99
N VAL A 192 15.63 28.54 -10.70
CA VAL A 192 15.55 27.48 -11.68
C VAL A 192 14.07 27.18 -11.84
N LYS A 193 13.45 27.81 -12.84
CA LYS A 193 12.33 27.19 -13.55
C LYS A 193 12.84 25.82 -13.97
N ILE A 194 12.46 24.78 -13.20
CA ILE A 194 12.81 23.39 -13.51
C ILE A 194 12.24 23.13 -14.90
N PRO A 195 13.06 22.99 -15.95
CA PRO A 195 12.52 22.61 -17.25
C PRO A 195 11.87 21.23 -17.10
N PRO A 196 10.74 20.98 -17.74
CA PRO A 196 10.06 19.69 -17.62
C PRO A 196 11.07 18.60 -18.00
N LYS A 197 11.34 17.68 -17.06
CA LYS A 197 12.24 16.54 -17.31
C LYS A 197 11.76 15.84 -18.58
N LYS A 198 12.50 15.97 -19.68
CA LYS A 198 12.28 15.20 -20.90
C LYS A 198 12.25 13.74 -20.47
N LYS A 199 11.12 13.08 -20.64
CA LYS A 199 10.97 11.64 -20.41
C LYS A 199 12.06 10.98 -21.25
N LYS A 200 13.03 10.32 -20.61
CA LYS A 200 13.99 9.47 -21.33
C LYS A 200 13.15 8.46 -22.10
N THR A 201 13.10 8.61 -23.41
CA THR A 201 12.51 7.62 -24.29
C THR A 201 13.36 6.37 -24.13
N HIS A 202 12.83 5.34 -23.48
CA HIS A 202 13.45 4.02 -23.52
C HIS A 202 13.63 3.64 -24.98
N ASN A 203 14.86 3.32 -25.38
CA ASN A 203 15.12 2.73 -26.69
C ASN A 203 14.15 1.54 -26.86
N PRO A 204 13.42 1.47 -27.98
CA PRO A 204 12.51 0.36 -28.20
C PRO A 204 13.30 -0.96 -28.12
N ASN A 205 12.75 -1.92 -27.35
CA ASN A 205 13.32 -3.25 -27.28
C ASN A 205 13.50 -3.81 -28.70
N PRO A 206 14.69 -4.31 -29.09
CA PRO A 206 14.97 -4.80 -30.44
C PRO A 206 13.94 -5.83 -30.94
N LEU A 207 13.30 -6.57 -30.02
CA LEU A 207 12.26 -7.55 -30.31
C LEU A 207 10.87 -6.94 -30.57
N SER A 208 10.66 -5.66 -30.30
CA SER A 208 9.36 -4.98 -30.47
C SER A 208 9.32 -4.00 -31.64
N CYS A 209 10.37 -3.89 -32.42
CA CYS A 209 10.39 -3.02 -33.59
C CYS A 209 9.42 -3.51 -34.66
N LYS A 210 8.29 -2.80 -34.87
CA LYS A 210 7.38 -3.05 -35.98
C LYS A 210 8.10 -2.75 -37.28
N LYS A 211 8.12 -3.73 -38.23
CA LYS A 211 8.64 -3.52 -39.58
C LYS A 211 7.93 -2.32 -40.22
N LYS A 212 8.70 -1.35 -40.71
CA LYS A 212 8.18 -0.20 -41.46
C LYS A 212 7.38 -0.69 -42.66
N LYS A 213 6.10 -0.30 -42.78
CA LYS A 213 5.31 -0.54 -43.99
C LYS A 213 5.97 0.23 -45.14
N LYS A 214 6.38 -0.46 -46.20
CA LYS A 214 6.86 0.16 -47.44
C LYS A 214 5.70 0.98 -48.07
N LYS A 215 5.94 2.25 -48.36
CA LYS A 215 5.05 3.07 -49.17
C LYS A 215 5.00 2.48 -50.58
N PRO A 216 3.83 2.40 -51.20
CA PRO A 216 3.74 2.00 -52.63
C PRO A 216 4.19 3.16 -53.52
N GLY A 217 5.12 2.90 -54.43
CA GLY A 217 5.46 3.80 -55.51
C GLY A 217 6.95 4.16 -55.62
N GLN A 218 7.73 3.29 -56.19
CA GLN A 218 8.80 3.60 -57.12
C GLN A 218 9.32 2.29 -57.75
N GLN A 219 9.03 2.10 -58.98
CA GLN A 219 9.58 1.05 -59.84
C GLN A 219 11.07 1.37 -60.05
N VAL A 220 11.94 0.44 -59.74
CA VAL A 220 13.30 0.43 -60.27
C VAL A 220 13.57 -0.99 -60.79
N VAL A 221 13.96 -0.96 -62.02
CA VAL A 221 14.24 -2.05 -62.98
C VAL A 221 15.20 -3.06 -62.43
N ALA A 222 14.95 -4.32 -62.79
CA ALA A 222 15.72 -5.49 -62.46
C ALA A 222 17.10 -5.52 -63.14
N LYS A 223 18.13 -5.95 -62.42
CA LYS A 223 19.26 -6.67 -63.00
C LYS A 223 19.34 -8.03 -62.30
N LYS A 224 19.28 -9.07 -63.12
CA LYS A 224 19.52 -10.45 -62.77
C LYS A 224 21.04 -10.66 -62.64
N ASP A 225 21.43 -11.39 -61.64
CA ASP A 225 22.50 -12.38 -61.79
C ASP A 225 22.38 -13.48 -60.72
N PRO A 226 22.91 -14.70 -61.00
CA PRO A 226 22.37 -15.94 -60.48
C PRO A 226 23.28 -16.60 -59.42
N GLY A 227 22.67 -17.44 -58.59
CA GLY A 227 23.38 -18.49 -57.89
C GLY A 227 23.57 -18.32 -56.40
N THR A 228 22.79 -18.99 -55.64
CA THR A 228 23.21 -20.06 -54.77
C THR A 228 22.02 -20.54 -53.91
N ALA A 229 21.78 -21.82 -54.00
CA ALA A 229 20.80 -22.55 -53.19
C ALA A 229 21.22 -22.61 -51.73
N CYS A 230 20.30 -22.51 -50.83
CA CYS A 230 20.24 -23.41 -49.68
C CYS A 230 19.13 -23.04 -48.67
N GLY A 231 18.45 -24.04 -48.18
CA GLY A 231 17.85 -24.02 -46.86
C GLY A 231 16.33 -23.86 -46.78
N LYS A 232 15.59 -24.93 -47.07
CA LYS A 232 14.18 -25.10 -46.66
C LYS A 232 14.11 -25.20 -45.14
N VAL A 233 13.52 -24.22 -44.49
CA VAL A 233 13.13 -24.31 -43.07
C VAL A 233 11.75 -24.95 -42.97
N ARG A 234 11.70 -26.13 -42.33
CA ARG A 234 10.49 -26.90 -42.05
C ARG A 234 9.56 -26.15 -41.11
N LYS A 235 8.32 -25.95 -41.51
CA LYS A 235 7.20 -25.53 -40.65
C LYS A 235 6.85 -26.64 -39.67
N ARG A 236 6.89 -26.36 -38.37
CA ARG A 236 6.43 -27.26 -37.32
C ARG A 236 4.88 -27.21 -37.25
N ASN A 237 4.25 -28.34 -37.54
CA ASN A 237 2.83 -28.56 -37.38
C ASN A 237 2.47 -28.57 -35.87
N LYS A 238 1.46 -27.80 -35.47
CA LYS A 238 0.82 -27.90 -34.14
C LYS A 238 -0.04 -29.15 -34.11
N ASN A 239 0.31 -30.11 -33.29
CA ASN A 239 -0.48 -31.30 -33.03
C ASN A 239 -1.75 -30.90 -32.27
N LYS A 240 -2.91 -31.26 -32.83
CA LYS A 240 -4.23 -31.26 -32.17
C LYS A 240 -4.28 -32.44 -31.20
N LEU A 241 -4.70 -32.18 -29.96
CA LEU A 241 -5.04 -33.24 -28.99
C LEU A 241 -6.31 -33.97 -29.43
N PRO A 242 -6.37 -35.30 -29.30
CA PRO A 242 -7.57 -36.06 -29.57
C PRO A 242 -8.58 -35.96 -28.44
N LYS A 243 -9.85 -35.82 -28.81
CA LYS A 243 -11.02 -35.96 -27.91
C LYS A 243 -11.17 -37.44 -27.56
N HIS A 244 -11.16 -37.81 -26.27
CA HIS A 244 -11.58 -39.13 -25.82
C HIS A 244 -12.96 -39.01 -25.16
N VAL A 245 -13.91 -39.50 -25.89
CA VAL A 245 -15.04 -40.39 -25.67
C VAL A 245 -15.46 -40.63 -24.21
N GLN A 246 -16.71 -40.18 -23.94
CA GLN A 246 -17.60 -40.72 -22.92
C GLN A 246 -18.08 -42.11 -23.33
N LYS A 247 -18.04 -43.07 -22.42
CA LYS A 247 -19.02 -44.13 -22.17
C LYS A 247 -18.47 -45.07 -21.11
N GLN A 248 -19.08 -45.16 -20.06
CA GLN A 248 -19.88 -46.09 -19.27
C GLN A 248 -19.86 -45.68 -17.83
#